data_258f59108c8195bddb0385050f301a74
#
_entry.id   258f59108c8195bddb0385050f301a74
#
_cell.length_a   1.000
_cell.length_b   1.000
_cell.length_c   1.000
_cell.angle_alpha   90.00
_cell.angle_beta   90.00
_cell.angle_gamma   90.00
#
_symmetry.space_group_name_H-M   'P 1'
#
loop_
_entity.id
_entity.type
_entity.pdbx_description
1 polymer ?
#
loop_
_entity_poly.entity_id
_entity_poly.type
_entity_poly.pdbx_seq_one_letter_code
_entity_poly.pdbx_strand_id
1 'polypeptide(L)'
;AYPISTRLGGSEMCIRDRNNNTLSDNPPTTSSEWQQVWADEFDGEELDLSKWNVLRWRPGWVNNEQQAYTDRDTNIFLEDGNLVIQGLIEPNYSGTDYTGHQYTSNYTSGRINTDDKFSWTYGRFDIRAKLPGGRGSWPAIWMLGESISSIGWPDCGEIDIMEHVGYDNGNVHGSIHTKDFNHMMNTQKSGSTSLPTVSQSFHTYSLEW
;
A
#
# COMPACT_ATOMS: atom_id res chain seq x y z
N ALA A 1 -3.69 -20.23 11.99
CA ALA A 1 -4.07 -18.87 12.36
C ALA A 1 -3.35 -18.53 13.65
N TYR A 2 -2.28 -17.75 13.56
CA TYR A 2 -1.63 -17.21 14.76
C TYR A 2 -2.21 -15.83 14.99
N PRO A 3 -2.68 -15.53 16.22
CA PRO A 3 -3.17 -14.21 16.53
C PRO A 3 -2.02 -13.21 16.38
N ILE A 4 -2.30 -12.09 15.73
CA ILE A 4 -1.41 -10.93 15.80
C ILE A 4 -1.25 -10.61 17.28
N SER A 5 -0.06 -10.88 17.82
CA SER A 5 0.20 -10.71 19.24
C SER A 5 0.17 -9.23 19.57
N THR A 6 -0.82 -8.79 20.31
CA THR A 6 -0.96 -7.42 20.82
C THR A 6 0.00 -7.12 21.96
N ARG A 7 1.27 -7.47 21.84
CA ARG A 7 2.32 -6.88 22.66
C ARG A 7 2.77 -5.57 22.03
N LEU A 8 1.93 -4.56 22.14
CA LEU A 8 2.31 -3.16 21.95
C LEU A 8 3.10 -2.67 23.17
N GLY A 9 4.23 -3.31 23.43
CA GLY A 9 5.29 -2.79 24.26
C GLY A 9 6.44 -2.42 23.35
N GLY A 10 6.49 -1.17 22.87
CA GLY A 10 7.68 -0.61 22.27
C GLY A 10 7.92 -0.84 20.79
N SER A 11 6.94 -1.21 19.98
CA SER A 11 7.07 -1.18 18.52
C SER A 11 6.63 0.19 18.02
N GLU A 12 7.57 1.10 17.87
CA GLU A 12 7.35 2.34 17.13
C GLU A 12 7.21 2.02 15.65
N MET A 13 6.07 2.38 15.05
CA MET A 13 5.95 2.42 13.59
C MET A 13 6.81 3.61 13.11
N CYS A 14 8.05 3.32 12.73
CA CYS A 14 8.98 4.33 12.25
C CYS A 14 8.81 4.53 10.76
N ILE A 15 8.09 5.57 10.36
CA ILE A 15 8.22 6.13 9.01
C ILE A 15 9.52 6.94 9.03
N ARG A 16 10.57 6.43 8.39
CA ARG A 16 11.87 7.12 8.27
C ARG A 16 12.10 7.59 6.84
N ASP A 17 12.33 8.88 6.70
CA ASP A 17 12.93 9.41 5.47
C ASP A 17 14.46 9.24 5.53
N ARG A 18 15.05 8.54 4.55
CA ARG A 18 16.51 8.35 4.46
C ARG A 18 17.27 9.50 3.84
N ASN A 19 16.62 10.57 3.46
CA ASN A 19 17.27 11.70 2.76
C ASN A 19 17.88 12.76 3.68
N ASN A 20 17.91 12.57 5.01
CA ASN A 20 18.62 13.47 5.90
C ASN A 20 20.05 12.99 6.16
N ASN A 21 20.95 13.42 5.30
CA ASN A 21 22.39 13.34 5.44
C ASN A 21 22.88 14.36 6.49
N THR A 22 22.60 14.12 7.76
CA THR A 22 23.35 14.67 8.91
C THR A 22 22.85 14.01 10.20
N LEU A 23 23.41 12.89 10.57
CA LEU A 23 23.71 12.58 11.97
C LEU A 23 24.81 11.51 11.95
N SER A 24 25.97 11.93 12.41
CA SER A 24 27.09 11.06 12.71
C SER A 24 26.71 10.05 13.77
N ASP A 25 27.30 8.87 13.60
CA ASP A 25 27.96 8.12 14.62
C ASP A 25 27.21 6.98 15.30
N ASN A 26 27.73 5.84 14.91
CA ASN A 26 27.64 4.51 15.55
C ASN A 26 26.25 3.88 15.62
N PRO A 27 25.97 2.99 14.66
CA PRO A 27 24.85 2.07 14.82
C PRO A 27 25.12 1.18 16.04
N PRO A 28 24.09 0.78 16.79
CA PRO A 28 24.25 -0.20 17.84
C PRO A 28 24.82 -1.48 17.23
N THR A 29 25.92 -1.96 17.78
CA THR A 29 26.65 -3.14 17.37
C THR A 29 25.93 -4.43 17.76
N THR A 30 24.74 -4.64 17.23
CA THR A 30 24.09 -5.95 17.05
C THR A 30 23.11 -5.81 15.89
N SER A 31 23.61 -5.65 14.67
CA SER A 31 22.79 -5.80 13.50
C SER A 31 22.51 -7.30 13.31
N SER A 32 21.30 -7.73 13.63
CA SER A 32 20.76 -8.88 12.90
C SER A 32 20.76 -8.45 11.42
N GLU A 33 21.66 -9.04 10.63
CA GLU A 33 21.75 -8.72 9.22
C GLU A 33 20.43 -9.18 8.58
N TRP A 34 19.61 -8.22 8.10
CA TRP A 34 18.45 -8.52 7.30
C TRP A 34 18.90 -9.18 6.01
N GLN A 35 18.36 -10.36 5.72
CA GLN A 35 18.55 -11.01 4.42
C GLN A 35 17.37 -10.68 3.52
N GLN A 36 17.65 -10.11 2.34
CA GLN A 36 16.63 -9.88 1.34
C GLN A 36 16.12 -11.23 0.79
N VAL A 37 14.84 -11.48 0.92
CA VAL A 37 14.19 -12.71 0.47
C VAL A 37 13.28 -12.50 -0.73
N TRP A 38 12.91 -11.26 -1.01
CA TRP A 38 12.08 -10.87 -2.14
C TRP A 38 12.32 -9.41 -2.49
N ALA A 39 12.23 -9.08 -3.78
CA ALA A 39 12.28 -7.72 -4.27
C ALA A 39 11.61 -7.61 -5.64
N ASP A 40 11.17 -6.40 -5.96
CA ASP A 40 10.86 -5.96 -7.31
C ASP A 40 11.34 -4.53 -7.48
N GLU A 41 12.32 -4.34 -8.34
CA GLU A 41 12.93 -3.04 -8.61
C GLU A 41 12.28 -2.36 -9.83
N PHE A 42 11.33 -3.06 -10.49
CA PHE A 42 10.58 -2.55 -11.65
C PHE A 42 11.47 -2.11 -12.82
N ASP A 43 12.60 -2.79 -13.00
CA ASP A 43 13.60 -2.50 -14.02
C ASP A 43 13.36 -3.24 -15.35
N GLY A 44 12.27 -4.00 -15.45
CA GLY A 44 11.80 -4.68 -16.65
C GLY A 44 11.13 -3.73 -17.65
N GLU A 45 10.68 -4.31 -18.77
CA GLU A 45 9.86 -3.60 -19.76
C GLU A 45 8.36 -3.66 -19.42
N GLU A 46 7.94 -4.69 -18.69
CA GLU A 46 6.56 -4.95 -18.28
C GLU A 46 6.50 -5.39 -16.81
N LEU A 47 5.35 -5.22 -16.18
CA LEU A 47 5.10 -5.70 -14.81
C LEU A 47 5.24 -7.22 -14.75
N ASP A 48 6.04 -7.72 -13.80
CA ASP A 48 6.23 -9.15 -13.59
C ASP A 48 4.98 -9.80 -12.99
N LEU A 49 4.14 -10.37 -13.85
CA LEU A 49 2.91 -11.05 -13.45
C LEU A 49 3.14 -12.36 -12.68
N SER A 50 4.39 -12.83 -12.56
CA SER A 50 4.70 -13.91 -11.62
C SER A 50 4.75 -13.43 -10.17
N LYS A 51 5.00 -12.14 -9.97
CA LYS A 51 5.03 -11.47 -8.66
C LYS A 51 3.71 -10.78 -8.31
N TRP A 52 3.03 -10.20 -9.31
CA TRP A 52 1.89 -9.33 -9.10
C TRP A 52 0.63 -9.81 -9.80
N ASN A 53 -0.51 -9.62 -9.15
CA ASN A 53 -1.82 -9.62 -9.77
C ASN A 53 -2.25 -8.19 -10.05
N VAL A 54 -2.86 -7.95 -11.20
CA VAL A 54 -3.50 -6.68 -11.54
C VAL A 54 -5.01 -6.83 -11.35
N LEU A 55 -5.60 -5.98 -10.54
CA LEU A 55 -6.99 -6.11 -10.15
C LEU A 55 -7.91 -5.34 -11.11
N ARG A 56 -9.04 -5.95 -11.47
CA ARG A 56 -10.11 -5.35 -12.27
C ARG A 56 -11.37 -5.29 -11.45
N TRP A 57 -11.60 -4.15 -10.80
CA TRP A 57 -12.75 -3.95 -9.94
C TRP A 57 -13.59 -2.77 -10.42
N ARG A 58 -14.91 -2.93 -10.37
CA ARG A 58 -15.84 -1.83 -10.65
C ARG A 58 -15.86 -0.81 -9.51
N PRO A 59 -16.35 0.42 -9.76
CA PRO A 59 -16.59 1.40 -8.69
C PRO A 59 -17.44 0.83 -7.56
N GLY A 60 -17.13 1.25 -6.33
CA GLY A 60 -17.86 0.82 -5.14
C GLY A 60 -17.62 -0.62 -4.70
N TRP A 61 -16.61 -1.29 -5.23
CA TRP A 61 -16.26 -2.65 -4.81
C TRP A 61 -15.91 -2.70 -3.32
N VAL A 62 -15.08 -1.78 -2.86
CA VAL A 62 -14.73 -1.57 -1.45
C VAL A 62 -14.80 -0.07 -1.13
N ASN A 63 -14.98 0.29 0.14
CA ASN A 63 -14.85 1.65 0.70
C ASN A 63 -15.63 2.75 -0.04
N ASN A 64 -16.65 2.40 -0.83
CA ASN A 64 -17.36 3.35 -1.71
C ASN A 64 -16.43 4.12 -2.67
N GLU A 65 -15.32 3.52 -3.05
CA GLU A 65 -14.36 4.09 -4.00
C GLU A 65 -15.01 4.37 -5.34
N GLN A 66 -14.77 5.56 -5.90
CA GLN A 66 -15.47 6.00 -7.13
C GLN A 66 -14.78 5.53 -8.40
N GLN A 67 -13.48 5.22 -8.35
CA GLN A 67 -12.72 4.74 -9.48
C GLN A 67 -12.98 3.26 -9.76
N ALA A 68 -12.86 2.90 -11.03
CA ALA A 68 -12.64 1.52 -11.43
C ALA A 68 -11.14 1.21 -11.40
N TYR A 69 -10.77 0.03 -10.96
CA TYR A 69 -9.42 -0.51 -11.15
C TYR A 69 -9.35 -1.28 -12.46
N THR A 70 -8.36 -1.01 -13.27
CA THR A 70 -8.19 -1.61 -14.60
C THR A 70 -6.79 -2.20 -14.77
N ASP A 71 -6.66 -3.10 -15.73
CA ASP A 71 -5.41 -3.73 -16.14
C ASP A 71 -4.79 -3.07 -17.39
N ARG A 72 -5.18 -1.83 -17.68
CA ARG A 72 -4.71 -1.09 -18.87
C ARG A 72 -3.33 -0.45 -18.61
N ASP A 73 -2.53 -0.41 -19.64
CA ASP A 73 -1.22 0.27 -19.64
C ASP A 73 -1.32 1.79 -19.38
N THR A 74 -2.52 2.36 -19.48
CA THR A 74 -2.77 3.75 -19.07
C THR A 74 -2.94 3.93 -17.58
N ASN A 75 -3.19 2.87 -16.83
CA ASN A 75 -3.36 2.91 -15.38
C ASN A 75 -2.22 2.23 -14.63
N ILE A 76 -1.54 1.24 -15.24
CA ILE A 76 -0.42 0.52 -14.63
C ILE A 76 0.62 0.26 -15.71
N PHE A 77 1.81 0.80 -15.54
CA PHE A 77 2.92 0.64 -16.49
C PHE A 77 4.26 0.85 -15.81
N LEU A 78 5.33 0.48 -16.48
CA LEU A 78 6.69 0.76 -16.04
C LEU A 78 7.26 1.94 -16.84
N GLU A 79 7.90 2.86 -16.13
CA GLU A 79 8.54 4.03 -16.72
C GLU A 79 9.76 4.44 -15.90
N ASP A 80 10.91 4.60 -16.59
CA ASP A 80 12.19 5.02 -15.98
C ASP A 80 12.58 4.18 -14.73
N GLY A 81 12.37 2.84 -14.80
CA GLY A 81 12.68 1.94 -13.70
C GLY A 81 11.76 2.11 -12.49
N ASN A 82 10.54 2.53 -12.71
CA ASN A 82 9.53 2.64 -11.66
C ASN A 82 8.20 2.03 -12.12
N LEU A 83 7.48 1.44 -11.20
CA LEU A 83 6.06 1.17 -11.39
C LEU A 83 5.27 2.47 -11.28
N VAL A 84 4.47 2.76 -12.28
CA VAL A 84 3.50 3.87 -12.27
C VAL A 84 2.09 3.33 -12.12
N ILE A 85 1.39 3.80 -11.10
CA ILE A 85 -0.05 3.59 -10.93
C ILE A 85 -0.72 4.93 -11.11
N GLN A 86 -1.47 5.07 -12.21
CA GLN A 86 -2.05 6.34 -12.63
C GLN A 86 -3.56 6.37 -12.46
N GLY A 87 -4.06 7.35 -11.69
CA GLY A 87 -5.47 7.69 -11.64
C GLY A 87 -5.83 8.67 -12.77
N LEU A 88 -6.91 8.39 -13.49
CA LEU A 88 -7.39 9.20 -14.62
C LEU A 88 -8.84 9.64 -14.42
N ILE A 89 -9.14 10.84 -14.90
CA ILE A 89 -10.52 11.31 -15.09
C ILE A 89 -10.94 10.90 -16.50
N GLU A 90 -11.87 9.94 -16.60
CA GLU A 90 -12.34 9.37 -17.86
C GLU A 90 -13.88 9.31 -17.87
N PRO A 91 -14.55 10.39 -18.17
CA PRO A 91 -16.02 10.43 -18.17
C PRO A 91 -16.63 9.35 -19.06
N ASN A 92 -17.56 8.57 -18.49
CA ASN A 92 -18.26 7.48 -19.16
C ASN A 92 -17.36 6.31 -19.63
N TYR A 93 -16.22 6.11 -18.99
CA TYR A 93 -15.45 4.89 -19.23
C TYR A 93 -16.33 3.66 -18.98
N SER A 94 -16.31 2.73 -19.92
CA SER A 94 -17.05 1.46 -19.82
C SER A 94 -16.06 0.32 -19.70
N GLY A 95 -16.23 -0.53 -18.70
CA GLY A 95 -15.36 -1.66 -18.41
C GLY A 95 -16.14 -2.89 -17.97
N THR A 96 -15.37 -3.97 -17.75
CA THR A 96 -15.87 -5.23 -17.23
C THR A 96 -14.96 -5.67 -16.09
N ASP A 97 -15.51 -5.95 -14.92
CA ASP A 97 -14.74 -6.42 -13.78
C ASP A 97 -14.33 -7.91 -13.92
N TYR A 98 -13.56 -8.42 -12.98
CA TYR A 98 -13.06 -9.81 -13.04
C TYR A 98 -14.17 -10.88 -12.97
N THR A 99 -15.39 -10.50 -12.52
CA THR A 99 -16.57 -11.39 -12.48
C THR A 99 -17.36 -11.39 -13.79
N GLY A 100 -16.98 -10.54 -14.76
CA GLY A 100 -17.70 -10.36 -16.02
C GLY A 100 -18.82 -9.32 -15.95
N HIS A 101 -18.99 -8.61 -14.83
CA HIS A 101 -19.99 -7.56 -14.69
C HIS A 101 -19.54 -6.29 -15.42
N GLN A 102 -20.41 -5.79 -16.31
CA GLN A 102 -20.19 -4.52 -17.02
C GLN A 102 -20.54 -3.34 -16.14
N TYR A 103 -19.74 -2.29 -16.22
CA TYR A 103 -19.93 -1.06 -15.44
C TYR A 103 -19.53 0.18 -16.23
N THR A 104 -19.93 1.33 -15.72
CA THR A 104 -19.43 2.64 -16.16
C THR A 104 -18.77 3.35 -14.98
N SER A 105 -17.74 4.15 -15.28
CA SER A 105 -17.03 4.97 -14.30
C SER A 105 -16.64 6.31 -14.91
N ASN A 106 -16.41 7.30 -14.06
CA ASN A 106 -15.81 8.58 -14.46
C ASN A 106 -14.32 8.68 -14.06
N TYR A 107 -13.85 7.69 -13.34
CA TYR A 107 -12.47 7.62 -12.86
C TYR A 107 -11.94 6.20 -13.04
N THR A 108 -10.69 6.09 -13.44
CA THR A 108 -9.96 4.82 -13.48
C THR A 108 -8.67 4.95 -12.71
N SER A 109 -8.15 3.84 -12.22
CA SER A 109 -6.89 3.75 -11.49
C SER A 109 -6.32 2.33 -11.60
N GLY A 110 -5.20 2.09 -10.94
CA GLY A 110 -4.57 0.78 -10.84
C GLY A 110 -4.51 0.27 -9.41
N ARG A 111 -4.54 -1.05 -9.27
CA ARG A 111 -4.32 -1.76 -8.01
C ARG A 111 -3.66 -3.11 -8.28
N ILE A 112 -2.58 -3.39 -7.57
CA ILE A 112 -1.86 -4.65 -7.66
C ILE A 112 -1.73 -5.29 -6.28
N ASN A 113 -1.58 -6.60 -6.22
CA ASN A 113 -1.28 -7.34 -5.01
C ASN A 113 -0.44 -8.59 -5.28
N THR A 114 0.01 -9.24 -4.22
CA THR A 114 0.77 -10.50 -4.26
C THR A 114 -0.07 -11.71 -3.81
N ASP A 115 -1.39 -11.60 -3.78
CA ASP A 115 -2.32 -12.63 -3.34
C ASP A 115 -2.10 -13.95 -4.11
N ASP A 116 -2.05 -15.09 -3.40
CA ASP A 116 -1.73 -16.41 -3.93
C ASP A 116 -0.33 -16.53 -4.62
N LYS A 117 0.54 -15.52 -4.47
CA LYS A 117 1.89 -15.54 -5.02
C LYS A 117 2.95 -15.45 -3.96
N PHE A 118 2.89 -14.43 -3.11
CA PHE A 118 3.84 -14.20 -2.02
C PHE A 118 3.14 -13.66 -0.78
N SER A 119 3.52 -14.20 0.37
CA SER A 119 3.11 -13.73 1.67
C SER A 119 4.24 -13.89 2.69
N TRP A 120 4.18 -13.11 3.75
CA TRP A 120 5.20 -13.11 4.81
C TRP A 120 4.52 -12.98 6.17
N THR A 121 5.00 -13.74 7.14
CA THR A 121 4.49 -13.69 8.52
C THR A 121 5.16 -12.58 9.31
N TYR A 122 6.44 -12.36 9.09
CA TYR A 122 7.26 -11.33 9.75
C TYR A 122 8.33 -10.84 8.79
N GLY A 123 8.94 -9.70 9.11
CA GLY A 123 10.06 -9.21 8.36
C GLY A 123 10.17 -7.69 8.35
N ARG A 124 11.05 -7.21 7.52
CA ARG A 124 11.19 -5.80 7.19
C ARG A 124 10.75 -5.59 5.75
N PHE A 125 9.91 -4.59 5.55
CA PHE A 125 9.39 -4.17 4.25
C PHE A 125 9.84 -2.74 4.00
N ASP A 126 10.59 -2.51 2.93
CA ASP A 126 11.03 -1.20 2.50
C ASP A 126 10.44 -0.92 1.10
N ILE A 127 9.57 0.05 1.00
CA ILE A 127 8.93 0.42 -0.26
C ILE A 127 9.25 1.88 -0.57
N ARG A 128 9.93 2.11 -1.70
CA ARG A 128 10.28 3.44 -2.16
C ARG A 128 9.20 3.97 -3.11
N ALA A 129 8.52 5.03 -2.74
CA ALA A 129 7.44 5.60 -3.53
C ALA A 129 7.42 7.13 -3.49
N LYS A 130 6.88 7.72 -4.56
CA LYS A 130 6.45 9.12 -4.63
C LYS A 130 4.95 9.13 -4.80
N LEU A 131 4.24 9.80 -3.90
CA LEU A 131 2.79 9.72 -3.83
C LEU A 131 2.13 10.83 -4.66
N PRO A 132 0.94 10.57 -5.24
CA PRO A 132 0.17 11.63 -5.87
C PRO A 132 -0.31 12.64 -4.83
N GLY A 133 -0.41 13.90 -5.25
CA GLY A 133 -1.08 14.94 -4.51
C GLY A 133 -2.44 15.27 -5.09
N GLY A 134 -3.19 16.13 -4.39
CA GLY A 134 -4.47 16.64 -4.86
C GLY A 134 -5.67 15.95 -4.25
N ARG A 135 -6.72 16.76 -4.04
CA ARG A 135 -7.95 16.32 -3.41
C ARG A 135 -8.61 15.19 -4.22
N GLY A 136 -8.94 14.10 -3.56
CA GLY A 136 -9.53 12.89 -4.15
C GLY A 136 -8.53 11.76 -4.36
N SER A 137 -7.21 12.01 -4.24
CA SER A 137 -6.22 10.91 -4.24
C SER A 137 -6.18 10.21 -2.87
N TRP A 138 -5.97 8.92 -2.92
CA TRP A 138 -5.78 8.05 -1.75
C TRP A 138 -4.85 6.88 -2.09
N PRO A 139 -3.55 7.14 -2.27
CA PRO A 139 -2.57 6.08 -2.42
C PRO A 139 -2.37 5.34 -1.10
N ALA A 140 -2.18 4.03 -1.18
CA ALA A 140 -1.90 3.18 -0.04
C ALA A 140 -0.89 2.09 -0.38
N ILE A 141 -0.03 1.77 0.58
CA ILE A 141 0.85 0.61 0.63
C ILE A 141 0.50 -0.15 1.89
N TRP A 142 0.01 -1.36 1.75
CA TRP A 142 -0.60 -2.07 2.85
C TRP A 142 -0.56 -3.59 2.69
N MET A 143 -0.83 -4.30 3.76
CA MET A 143 -0.83 -5.76 3.85
C MET A 143 -2.17 -6.25 4.38
N LEU A 144 -2.62 -7.38 3.88
CA LEU A 144 -3.86 -8.03 4.30
C LEU A 144 -3.56 -9.49 4.66
N GLY A 145 -4.21 -10.00 5.69
CA GLY A 145 -4.01 -11.40 6.08
C GLY A 145 -4.52 -12.37 5.02
N GLU A 146 -3.77 -13.43 4.71
CA GLU A 146 -4.13 -14.47 3.74
C GLU A 146 -5.49 -15.13 4.04
N SER A 147 -5.91 -15.09 5.28
CA SER A 147 -7.20 -15.64 5.71
C SER A 147 -8.41 -14.78 5.31
N ILE A 148 -8.22 -13.70 4.54
CA ILE A 148 -9.30 -12.79 4.13
C ILE A 148 -10.48 -13.52 3.48
N SER A 149 -10.20 -14.49 2.63
CA SER A 149 -11.23 -15.27 1.92
C SER A 149 -12.03 -16.21 2.83
N SER A 150 -11.47 -16.60 3.98
CA SER A 150 -12.07 -17.58 4.89
C SER A 150 -12.73 -16.97 6.11
N ILE A 151 -12.13 -15.95 6.71
CA ILE A 151 -12.65 -15.33 7.93
C ILE A 151 -13.08 -13.88 7.74
N GLY A 152 -12.71 -13.25 6.63
CA GLY A 152 -13.08 -11.87 6.29
C GLY A 152 -12.32 -10.81 7.08
N TRP A 153 -12.54 -9.56 6.67
CA TRP A 153 -12.07 -8.37 7.37
C TRP A 153 -13.06 -7.98 8.47
N PRO A 154 -12.62 -7.51 9.66
CA PRO A 154 -11.25 -7.22 10.06
C PRO A 154 -10.52 -8.39 10.75
N ASP A 155 -11.12 -9.56 10.84
CA ASP A 155 -10.61 -10.71 11.59
C ASP A 155 -9.30 -11.26 10.98
N CYS A 156 -9.10 -11.09 9.66
CA CYS A 156 -7.87 -11.51 8.97
C CYS A 156 -6.64 -10.64 9.30
N GLY A 157 -6.86 -9.44 9.83
CA GLY A 157 -5.81 -8.45 10.09
C GLY A 157 -5.43 -7.64 8.85
N GLU A 158 -5.01 -6.39 9.08
CA GLU A 158 -4.53 -5.45 8.06
C GLU A 158 -3.44 -4.57 8.67
N ILE A 159 -2.40 -4.29 7.91
CA ILE A 159 -1.34 -3.35 8.27
C ILE A 159 -1.19 -2.34 7.14
N ASP A 160 -1.51 -1.08 7.40
CA ASP A 160 -1.30 0.02 6.47
C ASP A 160 0.07 0.62 6.73
N ILE A 161 1.04 0.27 5.86
CA ILE A 161 2.42 0.76 5.96
C ILE A 161 2.44 2.25 5.64
N MET A 162 1.64 2.66 4.66
CA MET A 162 1.52 4.03 4.22
C MET A 162 0.14 4.29 3.64
N GLU A 163 -0.54 5.30 4.14
CA GLU A 163 -1.69 5.93 3.53
C GLU A 163 -1.49 7.43 3.43
N HIS A 164 -1.94 8.02 2.32
CA HIS A 164 -1.94 9.47 2.13
C HIS A 164 -3.26 9.90 1.48
N VAL A 165 -3.92 10.87 2.07
CA VAL A 165 -5.16 11.43 1.51
C VAL A 165 -4.93 12.83 1.00
N GLY A 166 -5.28 13.10 -0.25
CA GLY A 166 -4.90 14.32 -0.95
C GLY A 166 -5.51 15.61 -0.39
N TYR A 167 -6.49 15.54 0.50
CA TYR A 167 -6.99 16.73 1.21
C TYR A 167 -6.17 17.06 2.47
N ASP A 168 -5.38 16.10 2.97
CA ASP A 168 -4.44 16.26 4.09
C ASP A 168 -2.99 16.16 3.57
N ASN A 169 -2.71 16.99 2.58
CA ASN A 169 -1.46 16.95 1.84
C ASN A 169 -0.25 17.18 2.75
N GLY A 170 0.74 16.31 2.62
CA GLY A 170 1.97 16.37 3.43
C GLY A 170 1.88 15.65 4.77
N ASN A 171 0.81 14.90 5.04
CA ASN A 171 0.72 13.99 6.16
C ASN A 171 0.58 12.55 5.66
N VAL A 172 1.35 11.65 6.24
CA VAL A 172 1.33 10.23 5.95
C VAL A 172 0.85 9.49 7.19
N HIS A 173 -0.04 8.54 6.99
CA HIS A 173 -0.66 7.76 8.04
C HIS A 173 -0.23 6.30 7.92
N GLY A 174 -0.21 5.60 9.04
CA GLY A 174 -0.10 4.16 9.10
C GLY A 174 -1.06 3.63 10.14
N SER A 175 -1.62 2.44 9.92
CA SER A 175 -2.65 1.87 10.75
C SER A 175 -2.49 0.36 10.90
N ILE A 176 -3.07 -0.18 11.98
CA ILE A 176 -3.24 -1.62 12.15
C ILE A 176 -4.72 -1.86 12.47
N HIS A 177 -5.32 -2.77 11.72
CA HIS A 177 -6.68 -3.23 11.94
C HIS A 177 -6.70 -4.71 12.31
N THR A 178 -7.48 -5.04 13.32
CA THR A 178 -7.70 -6.40 13.79
C THR A 178 -9.17 -6.57 14.18
N LYS A 179 -9.58 -7.78 14.53
CA LYS A 179 -10.91 -8.06 15.05
C LYS A 179 -11.37 -7.07 16.11
N ASP A 180 -10.52 -6.80 17.11
CA ASP A 180 -10.88 -5.98 18.26
C ASP A 180 -10.47 -4.50 18.11
N PHE A 181 -9.64 -4.20 17.10
CA PHE A 181 -9.11 -2.86 16.86
C PHE A 181 -9.24 -2.52 15.39
N ASN A 182 -10.27 -1.77 15.00
CA ASN A 182 -10.52 -1.39 13.61
C ASN A 182 -11.31 -0.09 13.51
N HIS A 183 -11.37 0.49 12.32
CA HIS A 183 -12.00 1.79 12.10
C HIS A 183 -13.54 1.74 12.26
N MET A 184 -14.19 0.60 12.05
CA MET A 184 -15.63 0.48 12.27
C MET A 184 -16.00 0.61 13.74
N MET A 185 -15.07 0.28 14.63
CA MET A 185 -15.21 0.41 16.07
C MET A 185 -14.53 1.67 16.63
N ASN A 186 -13.85 2.44 15.79
CA ASN A 186 -13.00 3.57 16.21
C ASN A 186 -11.88 3.17 17.19
N THR A 187 -11.33 1.98 17.03
CA THR A 187 -10.33 1.40 17.97
C THR A 187 -9.02 1.03 17.28
N GLN A 188 -8.90 1.26 15.97
CA GLN A 188 -7.67 0.97 15.21
C GLN A 188 -6.46 1.62 15.88
N LYS A 189 -5.30 1.00 15.72
CA LYS A 189 -4.03 1.58 16.15
C LYS A 189 -3.44 2.32 14.96
N SER A 190 -3.27 3.61 15.08
CA SER A 190 -2.76 4.44 13.99
C SER A 190 -1.79 5.50 14.47
N GLY A 191 -0.94 5.94 13.58
CA GLY A 191 -0.03 7.06 13.75
C GLY A 191 0.07 7.85 12.46
N SER A 192 0.61 9.06 12.56
CA SER A 192 0.86 9.91 11.39
C SER A 192 2.15 10.69 11.55
N THR A 193 2.73 11.07 10.43
CA THR A 193 3.89 11.96 10.40
C THR A 193 3.76 12.98 9.29
N SER A 194 4.35 14.15 9.52
CA SER A 194 4.41 15.20 8.50
C SER A 194 5.56 14.91 7.52
N LEU A 195 5.22 14.88 6.23
CA LEU A 195 6.14 14.67 5.12
C LEU A 195 5.77 15.63 3.98
N PRO A 196 6.08 16.92 4.08
CA PRO A 196 5.62 17.94 3.13
C PRO A 196 6.03 17.70 1.67
N THR A 197 7.09 16.91 1.46
CA THR A 197 7.64 16.58 0.13
C THR A 197 7.09 15.29 -0.46
N VAL A 198 6.08 14.70 0.15
CA VAL A 198 5.49 13.39 -0.21
C VAL A 198 5.13 13.25 -1.70
N SER A 199 4.69 14.34 -2.33
CA SER A 199 4.33 14.35 -3.76
C SER A 199 5.42 14.97 -4.66
N GLN A 200 6.54 15.41 -4.08
CA GLN A 200 7.64 16.04 -4.82
C GLN A 200 8.83 15.13 -5.00
N SER A 201 9.06 14.22 -4.06
CA SER A 201 10.21 13.33 -4.01
C SER A 201 9.80 11.90 -3.70
N PHE A 202 10.67 10.96 -4.06
CA PHE A 202 10.56 9.59 -3.57
C PHE A 202 11.02 9.51 -2.11
N HIS A 203 10.27 8.76 -1.31
CA HIS A 203 10.58 8.43 0.07
C HIS A 203 10.49 6.92 0.26
N THR A 204 11.22 6.39 1.24
CA THR A 204 11.11 4.98 1.62
C THR A 204 10.18 4.86 2.83
N TYR A 205 9.13 4.08 2.65
CA TYR A 205 8.18 3.71 3.68
C TYR A 205 8.56 2.33 4.19
N SER A 206 8.78 2.20 5.50
CA SER A 206 9.31 0.98 6.10
C SER A 206 8.40 0.47 7.20
N LEU A 207 8.25 -0.86 7.23
CA LEU A 207 7.61 -1.59 8.31
C LEU A 207 8.60 -2.63 8.84
N GLU A 208 8.71 -2.75 10.13
CA GLU A 208 9.33 -3.89 10.81
C GLU A 208 8.26 -4.59 11.66
N TRP A 209 8.06 -5.88 11.40
CA TRP A 209 6.98 -6.68 11.99
C TRP A 209 7.51 -7.98 12.60
#